data_6111630c1f255446b8d7d624b6d541d2
#
_entry.id   6111630c1f255446b8d7d624b6d541d2
#
_cell.length_a   1.000
_cell.length_b   1.000
_cell.length_c   1.000
_cell.angle_alpha   90.00
_cell.angle_beta   90.00
_cell.angle_gamma   90.00
#
_symmetry.space_group_name_H-M   'P 1'
#
loop_
_entity.id
_entity.type
_entity.pdbx_description
1 polymer ?
#
loop_
_entity_poly.entity_id
_entity_poly.type
_entity_poly.pdbx_seq_one_letter_code
_entity_poly.pdbx_strand_id
1 'polypeptide(L)'
;MKLTIFAATGGIGRQLLEQAVAANHDVTAVVRNPGKLSRRVRTVTADLTGPDPAALESAVAGADAVLSGLGPRSNSEAGVASQGTRAIVTAMQATGTRRVVVVSAAPVSTVPSPGRPNPPKHDPGDGFFMRHLGAPVTKAALRKTYADLALMEEILRGSGLDWTVIRPPRLTDKPLTGSYRTAFGQNLRRGLFISRANVAHLMLGVLEQPETIHRAIGIAN
;
A
#
# COMPACT_ATOMS: atom_id res chain seq x y z
N MET A 1 -10.95 1.60 -16.38
CA MET A 1 -10.56 0.33 -15.75
C MET A 1 -11.56 -0.02 -14.66
N LYS A 2 -11.72 -1.32 -14.37
CA LYS A 2 -12.43 -1.82 -13.18
C LYS A 2 -11.44 -1.97 -12.04
N LEU A 3 -11.61 -1.23 -10.97
CA LEU A 3 -10.66 -1.18 -9.84
C LEU A 3 -11.34 -1.64 -8.55
N THR A 4 -10.68 -2.53 -7.81
CA THR A 4 -11.09 -2.85 -6.43
C THR A 4 -10.17 -2.14 -5.45
N ILE A 5 -10.73 -1.32 -4.55
CA ILE A 5 -9.99 -0.54 -3.57
C ILE A 5 -10.26 -1.05 -2.16
N PHE A 6 -9.24 -1.62 -1.53
CA PHE A 6 -9.28 -2.04 -0.13
C PHE A 6 -8.91 -0.89 0.81
N ALA A 7 -9.53 -0.90 1.99
CA ALA A 7 -9.42 0.18 2.99
C ALA A 7 -9.81 1.57 2.46
N ALA A 8 -10.82 1.63 1.59
CA ALA A 8 -11.27 2.86 0.91
C ALA A 8 -11.74 3.98 1.85
N THR A 9 -11.96 3.72 3.14
CA THR A 9 -12.25 4.72 4.18
C THR A 9 -11.02 5.20 4.95
N GLY A 10 -9.84 4.61 4.69
CA GLY A 10 -8.56 5.02 5.28
C GLY A 10 -7.99 6.28 4.62
N GLY A 11 -6.92 6.84 5.19
CA GLY A 11 -6.35 8.10 4.69
C GLY A 11 -5.93 8.07 3.22
N ILE A 12 -5.16 7.05 2.79
CA ILE A 12 -4.77 6.88 1.38
C ILE A 12 -5.93 6.28 0.57
N GLY A 13 -6.62 5.27 1.11
CA GLY A 13 -7.73 4.62 0.41
C GLY A 13 -8.87 5.56 0.02
N ARG A 14 -9.16 6.56 0.86
CA ARG A 14 -10.12 7.62 0.53
C ARG A 14 -9.63 8.47 -0.65
N GLN A 15 -8.36 8.83 -0.68
CA GLN A 15 -7.78 9.58 -1.80
C GLN A 15 -7.76 8.74 -3.10
N LEU A 16 -7.50 7.43 -3.00
CA LEU A 16 -7.62 6.50 -4.12
C LEU A 16 -9.04 6.47 -4.66
N LEU A 17 -10.03 6.31 -3.78
CA LEU A 17 -11.45 6.29 -4.17
C LEU A 17 -11.86 7.59 -4.88
N GLU A 18 -11.53 8.75 -4.29
CA GLU A 18 -11.88 10.05 -4.85
C GLU A 18 -11.25 10.28 -6.22
N GLN A 19 -9.96 9.96 -6.38
CA GLN A 19 -9.25 10.17 -7.64
C GLN A 19 -9.65 9.13 -8.71
N ALA A 20 -9.85 7.87 -8.34
CA ALA A 20 -10.31 6.84 -9.28
C ALA A 20 -11.69 7.16 -9.85
N VAL A 21 -12.64 7.60 -9.00
CA VAL A 21 -13.97 8.03 -9.46
C VAL A 21 -13.88 9.28 -10.33
N ALA A 22 -13.05 10.26 -9.97
CA ALA A 22 -12.84 11.45 -10.77
C ALA A 22 -12.22 11.15 -12.15
N ALA A 23 -11.42 10.09 -12.25
CA ALA A 23 -10.85 9.59 -13.50
C ALA A 23 -11.79 8.62 -14.27
N ASN A 24 -13.07 8.53 -13.88
CA ASN A 24 -14.09 7.68 -14.50
C ASN A 24 -13.74 6.18 -14.50
N HIS A 25 -13.04 5.70 -13.49
CA HIS A 25 -12.89 4.26 -13.29
C HIS A 25 -14.15 3.65 -12.66
N ASP A 26 -14.45 2.39 -13.02
CA ASP A 26 -15.48 1.58 -12.36
C ASP A 26 -14.88 1.03 -11.05
N VAL A 27 -15.38 1.51 -9.90
CA VAL A 27 -14.75 1.25 -8.60
C VAL A 27 -15.63 0.37 -7.72
N THR A 28 -15.04 -0.73 -7.23
CA THR A 28 -15.55 -1.50 -6.09
C THR A 28 -14.76 -1.14 -4.84
N ALA A 29 -15.43 -0.63 -3.81
CA ALA A 29 -14.81 -0.32 -2.52
C ALA A 29 -15.00 -1.45 -1.51
N VAL A 30 -13.92 -1.95 -0.92
CA VAL A 30 -13.98 -2.95 0.17
C VAL A 30 -13.70 -2.25 1.49
N VAL A 31 -14.68 -2.27 2.39
CA VAL A 31 -14.64 -1.51 3.66
C VAL A 31 -15.35 -2.27 4.79
N ARG A 32 -14.96 -1.99 6.04
CA ARG A 32 -15.65 -2.51 7.23
C ARG A 32 -16.97 -1.77 7.51
N ASN A 33 -17.03 -0.48 7.20
CA ASN A 33 -18.19 0.38 7.46
C ASN A 33 -18.51 1.23 6.23
N PRO A 34 -19.51 0.82 5.42
CA PRO A 34 -19.93 1.52 4.21
C PRO A 34 -20.38 2.98 4.45
N GLY A 35 -20.95 3.28 5.62
CA GLY A 35 -21.42 4.62 5.96
C GLY A 35 -20.31 5.69 6.06
N LYS A 36 -19.04 5.28 6.03
CA LYS A 36 -17.87 6.19 6.05
C LYS A 36 -17.30 6.47 4.65
N LEU A 37 -17.90 5.94 3.58
CA LEU A 37 -17.45 6.21 2.22
C LEU A 37 -17.77 7.66 1.82
N SER A 38 -16.81 8.30 1.16
CA SER A 38 -16.96 9.66 0.62
C SER A 38 -17.67 9.71 -0.74
N ARG A 39 -17.83 8.57 -1.39
CA ARG A 39 -18.47 8.42 -2.71
C ARG A 39 -19.38 7.22 -2.75
N ARG A 40 -20.45 7.29 -3.55
CA ARG A 40 -21.32 6.15 -3.85
C ARG A 40 -20.68 5.34 -4.97
N VAL A 41 -20.28 4.12 -4.66
CA VAL A 41 -19.71 3.14 -5.59
C VAL A 41 -20.20 1.75 -5.20
N ARG A 42 -19.97 0.74 -6.05
CA ARG A 42 -20.18 -0.64 -5.65
C ARG A 42 -19.36 -0.91 -4.38
N THR A 43 -20.01 -1.48 -3.37
CA THR A 43 -19.38 -1.66 -2.05
C THR A 43 -19.52 -3.11 -1.59
N VAL A 44 -18.41 -3.66 -1.11
CA VAL A 44 -18.38 -4.96 -0.42
C VAL A 44 -17.96 -4.70 1.02
N THR A 45 -18.77 -5.19 1.96
CA THR A 45 -18.44 -5.11 3.39
C THR A 45 -17.63 -6.32 3.78
N ALA A 46 -16.38 -6.10 4.24
CA ALA A 46 -15.51 -7.16 4.71
C ALA A 46 -14.60 -6.68 5.83
N ASP A 47 -14.39 -7.55 6.82
CA ASP A 47 -13.33 -7.39 7.83
C ASP A 47 -12.15 -8.28 7.44
N LEU A 48 -11.01 -7.65 7.16
CA LEU A 48 -9.80 -8.36 6.74
C LEU A 48 -9.06 -9.10 7.87
N THR A 49 -9.53 -8.98 9.12
CA THR A 49 -9.01 -9.75 10.26
C THR A 49 -9.69 -11.11 10.41
N GLY A 50 -10.86 -11.30 9.84
CA GLY A 50 -11.61 -12.55 9.76
C GLY A 50 -12.45 -12.54 8.50
N PRO A 51 -11.81 -12.54 7.31
CA PRO A 51 -12.52 -12.30 6.06
C PRO A 51 -13.40 -13.49 5.66
N ASP A 52 -14.56 -13.19 5.11
CA ASP A 52 -15.32 -14.14 4.30
C ASP A 52 -14.63 -14.26 2.92
N PRO A 53 -14.08 -15.44 2.56
CA PRO A 53 -13.40 -15.61 1.28
C PRO A 53 -14.30 -15.30 0.09
N ALA A 54 -15.57 -15.73 0.11
CA ALA A 54 -16.51 -15.51 -0.99
C ALA A 54 -16.78 -14.01 -1.22
N ALA A 55 -16.88 -13.23 -0.15
CA ALA A 55 -17.03 -11.77 -0.26
C ALA A 55 -15.80 -11.12 -0.91
N LEU A 56 -14.58 -11.55 -0.54
CA LEU A 56 -13.36 -11.02 -1.13
C LEU A 56 -13.20 -11.44 -2.59
N GLU A 57 -13.47 -12.69 -2.94
CA GLU A 57 -13.45 -13.18 -4.32
C GLU A 57 -14.45 -12.39 -5.19
N SER A 58 -15.69 -12.21 -4.70
CA SER A 58 -16.69 -11.38 -5.39
C SER A 58 -16.25 -9.93 -5.59
N ALA A 59 -15.45 -9.39 -4.66
CA ALA A 59 -14.95 -8.02 -4.76
C ALA A 59 -13.85 -7.86 -5.82
N VAL A 60 -13.01 -8.88 -6.03
CA VAL A 60 -11.85 -8.79 -6.93
C VAL A 60 -12.09 -9.46 -8.29
N ALA A 61 -13.13 -10.29 -8.42
CA ALA A 61 -13.46 -10.98 -9.65
C ALA A 61 -13.70 -10.00 -10.81
N GLY A 62 -12.96 -10.17 -11.91
CA GLY A 62 -13.07 -9.34 -13.11
C GLY A 62 -12.55 -7.90 -12.94
N ALA A 63 -11.84 -7.61 -11.85
CA ALA A 63 -11.12 -6.34 -11.72
C ALA A 63 -9.85 -6.35 -12.58
N ASP A 64 -9.58 -5.22 -13.23
CA ASP A 64 -8.32 -5.00 -13.98
C ASP A 64 -7.15 -4.85 -12.99
N ALA A 65 -7.41 -4.25 -11.83
CA ALA A 65 -6.40 -4.10 -10.78
C ALA A 65 -7.03 -3.96 -9.38
N VAL A 66 -6.24 -4.36 -8.37
CA VAL A 66 -6.53 -4.20 -6.95
C VAL A 66 -5.59 -3.15 -6.36
N LEU A 67 -6.15 -2.19 -5.62
CA LEU A 67 -5.41 -1.16 -4.91
C LEU A 67 -5.65 -1.31 -3.40
N SER A 68 -4.60 -1.36 -2.61
CA SER A 68 -4.73 -1.49 -1.16
C SER A 68 -4.07 -0.32 -0.43
N GLY A 69 -4.91 0.50 0.22
CA GLY A 69 -4.49 1.51 1.19
C GLY A 69 -4.40 0.98 2.62
N LEU A 70 -4.31 -0.34 2.76
CA LEU A 70 -4.29 -1.01 4.06
C LEU A 70 -2.95 -0.79 4.77
N GLY A 71 -3.02 -0.47 6.05
CA GLY A 71 -1.83 -0.33 6.88
C GLY A 71 -2.22 -0.07 8.33
N PRO A 72 -1.39 -0.54 9.30
CA PRO A 72 -1.64 -0.30 10.72
C PRO A 72 -1.46 1.20 11.03
N ARG A 73 -2.32 1.73 11.90
CA ARG A 73 -2.23 3.12 12.40
C ARG A 73 -1.28 3.24 13.58
N SER A 74 -1.05 2.13 14.27
CA SER A 74 -0.22 2.03 15.47
C SER A 74 0.29 0.61 15.66
N ASN A 75 1.19 0.42 16.62
CA ASN A 75 1.69 -0.92 16.98
C ASN A 75 0.60 -1.87 17.50
N SER A 76 -0.53 -1.37 17.98
CA SER A 76 -1.66 -2.20 18.44
C SER A 76 -2.44 -2.84 17.28
N GLU A 77 -2.33 -2.26 16.07
CA GLU A 77 -2.95 -2.79 14.85
C GLU A 77 -1.95 -3.61 14.00
N ALA A 78 -0.78 -3.97 14.55
CA ALA A 78 0.17 -4.83 13.85
C ALA A 78 -0.45 -6.19 13.53
N GLY A 79 -0.23 -6.67 12.31
CA GLY A 79 -0.87 -7.86 11.73
C GLY A 79 -1.94 -7.51 10.69
N VAL A 80 -2.53 -6.32 10.74
CA VAL A 80 -3.59 -5.91 9.80
C VAL A 80 -3.09 -5.89 8.36
N ALA A 81 -1.88 -5.39 8.11
CA ALA A 81 -1.34 -5.31 6.76
C ALA A 81 -1.00 -6.69 6.19
N SER A 82 -0.29 -7.53 6.93
CA SER A 82 0.12 -8.85 6.45
C SER A 82 -1.06 -9.83 6.34
N GLN A 83 -1.96 -9.87 7.34
CA GLN A 83 -3.14 -10.73 7.30
C GLN A 83 -4.11 -10.31 6.20
N GLY A 84 -4.40 -9.01 6.10
CA GLY A 84 -5.28 -8.50 5.06
C GLY A 84 -4.71 -8.69 3.67
N THR A 85 -3.41 -8.50 3.47
CA THR A 85 -2.77 -8.76 2.18
C THR A 85 -2.79 -10.25 1.82
N ARG A 86 -2.60 -11.15 2.79
CA ARG A 86 -2.74 -12.60 2.54
C ARG A 86 -4.14 -12.94 2.03
N ALA A 87 -5.18 -12.41 2.67
CA ALA A 87 -6.55 -12.63 2.25
C ALA A 87 -6.84 -12.07 0.85
N ILE A 88 -6.35 -10.86 0.54
CA ILE A 88 -6.45 -10.25 -0.78
C ILE A 88 -5.74 -11.11 -1.84
N VAL A 89 -4.51 -11.55 -1.57
CA VAL A 89 -3.73 -12.41 -2.48
C VAL A 89 -4.46 -13.72 -2.76
N THR A 90 -4.99 -14.38 -1.72
CA THR A 90 -5.77 -15.62 -1.87
C THR A 90 -6.99 -15.41 -2.77
N ALA A 91 -7.77 -14.36 -2.54
CA ALA A 91 -8.95 -14.06 -3.37
C ALA A 91 -8.56 -13.72 -4.83
N MET A 92 -7.48 -12.97 -5.03
CA MET A 92 -6.97 -12.65 -6.37
C MET A 92 -6.49 -13.91 -7.12
N GLN A 93 -5.80 -14.82 -6.45
CA GLN A 93 -5.35 -16.10 -7.03
C GLN A 93 -6.55 -16.97 -7.41
N ALA A 94 -7.57 -17.07 -6.56
CA ALA A 94 -8.79 -17.83 -6.82
C ALA A 94 -9.58 -17.30 -8.03
N THR A 95 -9.55 -15.98 -8.27
CA THR A 95 -10.32 -15.33 -9.34
C THR A 95 -9.51 -15.05 -10.61
N GLY A 96 -8.19 -15.31 -10.60
CA GLY A 96 -7.30 -15.01 -11.73
C GLY A 96 -6.96 -13.52 -11.89
N THR A 97 -7.36 -12.66 -10.97
CA THR A 97 -6.98 -11.24 -10.97
C THR A 97 -5.50 -11.08 -10.61
N ARG A 98 -4.71 -10.38 -11.41
CA ARG A 98 -3.25 -10.40 -11.28
C ARG A 98 -2.63 -9.12 -10.76
N ARG A 99 -3.10 -7.94 -11.21
CA ARG A 99 -2.45 -6.64 -10.92
C ARG A 99 -2.80 -6.14 -9.52
N VAL A 100 -1.80 -5.89 -8.67
CA VAL A 100 -1.99 -5.34 -7.34
C VAL A 100 -0.99 -4.24 -7.01
N VAL A 101 -1.49 -3.14 -6.45
CA VAL A 101 -0.66 -2.03 -5.94
C VAL A 101 -0.97 -1.80 -4.47
N VAL A 102 0.04 -1.84 -3.62
CA VAL A 102 -0.14 -1.65 -2.18
C VAL A 102 0.74 -0.52 -1.63
N VAL A 103 0.28 0.09 -0.55
CA VAL A 103 1.10 1.03 0.21
C VAL A 103 1.84 0.31 1.34
N SER A 104 3.12 0.64 1.51
CA SER A 104 3.99 0.22 2.60
C SER A 104 4.57 1.46 3.31
N ALA A 105 5.84 1.45 3.69
CA ALA A 105 6.52 2.60 4.27
C ALA A 105 8.02 2.62 3.94
N ALA A 106 8.61 3.80 3.82
CA ALA A 106 10.03 3.98 3.50
C ALA A 106 11.00 3.18 4.39
N PRO A 107 10.82 3.09 5.74
CA PRO A 107 11.75 2.35 6.60
C PRO A 107 11.78 0.83 6.36
N VAL A 108 10.78 0.27 5.66
CA VAL A 108 10.65 -1.20 5.46
C VAL A 108 11.79 -1.78 4.63
N SER A 109 12.45 -1.00 3.79
CA SER A 109 13.61 -1.43 3.00
C SER A 109 14.73 -2.08 3.85
N THR A 110 14.82 -1.72 5.12
CA THR A 110 15.85 -2.12 6.07
C THR A 110 15.30 -2.84 7.31
N VAL A 111 14.08 -3.37 7.22
CA VAL A 111 13.44 -4.15 8.29
C VAL A 111 13.49 -5.64 7.92
N PRO A 112 13.90 -6.52 8.85
CA PRO A 112 13.92 -7.95 8.60
C PRO A 112 12.51 -8.53 8.48
N SER A 113 12.40 -9.58 7.65
CA SER A 113 11.23 -10.45 7.54
C SER A 113 11.69 -11.90 7.48
N PRO A 114 10.83 -12.91 7.67
CA PRO A 114 11.21 -14.31 7.66
C PRO A 114 12.03 -14.74 6.43
N GLY A 115 11.63 -14.35 5.23
CA GLY A 115 12.37 -14.63 3.98
C GLY A 115 13.53 -13.66 3.70
N ARG A 116 13.70 -12.62 4.53
CA ARG A 116 14.79 -11.63 4.43
C ARG A 116 15.32 -11.28 5.83
N PRO A 117 15.97 -12.22 6.54
CA PRO A 117 16.40 -12.00 7.92
C PRO A 117 17.52 -10.95 8.05
N ASN A 118 18.34 -10.78 7.01
CA ASN A 118 19.47 -9.86 6.98
C ASN A 118 19.30 -8.77 5.90
N PRO A 119 18.36 -7.82 6.07
CA PRO A 119 18.23 -6.71 5.14
C PRO A 119 19.44 -5.77 5.23
N PRO A 120 19.65 -4.86 4.25
CA PRO A 120 20.67 -3.83 4.35
C PRO A 120 20.50 -3.01 5.63
N LYS A 121 21.62 -2.65 6.28
CA LYS A 121 21.60 -1.80 7.49
C LYS A 121 21.01 -0.42 7.21
N HIS A 122 21.25 0.11 6.01
CA HIS A 122 20.80 1.42 5.56
C HIS A 122 20.20 1.34 4.16
N ASP A 123 19.24 2.21 3.89
CA ASP A 123 18.72 2.40 2.54
C ASP A 123 19.66 3.32 1.75
N PRO A 124 19.97 3.03 0.46
CA PRO A 124 20.84 3.87 -0.36
C PRO A 124 20.35 5.32 -0.49
N GLY A 125 19.04 5.54 -0.47
CA GLY A 125 18.43 6.87 -0.53
C GLY A 125 18.42 7.65 0.78
N ASP A 126 18.79 7.02 1.91
CA ASP A 126 18.83 7.72 3.20
C ASP A 126 20.00 8.71 3.28
N GLY A 127 19.70 9.98 3.57
CA GLY A 127 20.72 10.98 3.91
C GLY A 127 21.33 10.71 5.29
N PHE A 128 22.44 11.40 5.60
CA PHE A 128 23.21 11.21 6.85
C PHE A 128 22.33 11.25 8.12
N PHE A 129 21.50 12.28 8.29
CA PHE A 129 20.62 12.41 9.46
C PHE A 129 19.57 11.30 9.53
N MET A 130 18.97 10.93 8.40
CA MET A 130 18.00 9.85 8.36
C MET A 130 18.66 8.51 8.71
N ARG A 131 19.87 8.26 8.22
CA ARG A 131 20.65 7.04 8.48
C ARG A 131 21.00 6.86 9.95
N HIS A 132 21.45 7.93 10.63
CA HIS A 132 22.02 7.83 11.97
C HIS A 132 21.05 8.16 13.10
N LEU A 133 20.00 8.94 12.85
CA LEU A 133 19.04 9.37 13.87
C LEU A 133 17.59 9.06 13.52
N GLY A 134 17.12 9.51 12.37
CA GLY A 134 15.69 9.43 12.02
C GLY A 134 15.19 8.00 11.86
N ALA A 135 15.86 7.17 11.06
CA ALA A 135 15.44 5.79 10.82
C ALA A 135 15.55 4.89 12.07
N PRO A 136 16.62 4.93 12.88
CA PRO A 136 16.68 4.14 14.12
C PRO A 136 15.56 4.49 15.10
N VAL A 137 15.29 5.77 15.34
CA VAL A 137 14.25 6.21 16.28
C VAL A 137 12.84 5.79 15.79
N THR A 138 12.52 6.04 14.52
CA THR A 138 11.20 5.66 13.98
C THR A 138 11.01 4.15 13.94
N LYS A 139 12.06 3.36 13.64
CA LYS A 139 12.00 1.90 13.67
C LYS A 139 11.78 1.37 15.07
N ALA A 140 12.42 1.93 16.08
CA ALA A 140 12.21 1.54 17.46
C ALA A 140 10.77 1.84 17.91
N ALA A 141 10.28 3.05 17.64
CA ALA A 141 8.93 3.48 18.02
C ALA A 141 7.81 2.68 17.34
N LEU A 142 7.97 2.31 16.05
CA LEU A 142 6.96 1.63 15.24
C LEU A 142 7.40 0.21 14.83
N ARG A 143 8.18 -0.45 15.68
CA ARG A 143 8.80 -1.75 15.35
C ARG A 143 7.81 -2.80 14.88
N LYS A 144 6.68 -2.95 15.58
CA LYS A 144 5.66 -3.95 15.23
C LYS A 144 4.96 -3.59 13.91
N THR A 145 4.67 -2.31 13.70
CA THR A 145 4.09 -1.80 12.45
C THR A 145 4.99 -2.08 11.25
N TYR A 146 6.28 -1.78 11.35
CA TYR A 146 7.21 -2.01 10.23
C TYR A 146 7.52 -3.49 10.01
N ALA A 147 7.52 -4.32 11.06
CA ALA A 147 7.63 -5.77 10.91
C ALA A 147 6.42 -6.35 10.15
N ASP A 148 5.21 -5.88 10.45
CA ASP A 148 3.98 -6.27 9.75
C ASP A 148 4.02 -5.87 8.27
N LEU A 149 4.44 -4.64 7.97
CA LEU A 149 4.62 -4.18 6.58
C LEU A 149 5.73 -4.95 5.84
N ALA A 150 6.82 -5.32 6.52
CA ALA A 150 7.86 -6.15 5.91
C ALA A 150 7.36 -7.54 5.55
N LEU A 151 6.55 -8.15 6.42
CA LEU A 151 5.87 -9.42 6.16
C LEU A 151 4.84 -9.30 5.03
N MET A 152 4.09 -8.20 4.99
CA MET A 152 3.17 -7.89 3.88
C MET A 152 3.90 -7.87 2.53
N GLU A 153 5.04 -7.18 2.44
CA GLU A 153 5.83 -7.15 1.19
C GLU A 153 6.40 -8.52 0.82
N GLU A 154 6.74 -9.35 1.81
CA GLU A 154 7.20 -10.72 1.57
C GLU A 154 6.09 -11.60 0.98
N ILE A 155 4.86 -11.49 1.53
CA ILE A 155 3.68 -12.18 1.00
C ILE A 155 3.46 -11.83 -0.47
N LEU A 156 3.57 -10.54 -0.82
CA LEU A 156 3.42 -10.09 -2.20
C LEU A 156 4.52 -10.64 -3.12
N ARG A 157 5.77 -10.65 -2.69
CA ARG A 157 6.89 -11.21 -3.48
C ARG A 157 6.70 -12.70 -3.76
N GLY A 158 6.13 -13.45 -2.82
CA GLY A 158 5.85 -14.88 -2.98
C GLY A 158 4.51 -15.21 -3.67
N SER A 159 3.69 -14.21 -4.00
CA SER A 159 2.31 -14.42 -4.47
C SER A 159 2.19 -14.85 -5.93
N GLY A 160 3.20 -14.61 -6.77
CA GLY A 160 3.11 -14.78 -8.22
C GLY A 160 2.21 -13.73 -8.91
N LEU A 161 1.72 -12.72 -8.20
CA LEU A 161 0.92 -11.63 -8.76
C LEU A 161 1.82 -10.53 -9.35
N ASP A 162 1.24 -9.69 -10.19
CA ASP A 162 1.88 -8.52 -10.79
C ASP A 162 1.83 -7.34 -9.80
N TRP A 163 2.65 -7.43 -8.74
CA TRP A 163 2.62 -6.51 -7.62
C TRP A 163 3.49 -5.26 -7.82
N THR A 164 3.04 -4.14 -7.24
CA THR A 164 3.86 -2.93 -7.00
C THR A 164 3.66 -2.47 -5.58
N VAL A 165 4.73 -2.09 -4.90
CA VAL A 165 4.71 -1.55 -3.53
C VAL A 165 5.14 -0.10 -3.55
N ILE A 166 4.31 0.79 -3.01
CA ILE A 166 4.67 2.21 -2.82
C ILE A 166 5.13 2.41 -1.38
N ARG A 167 6.32 2.99 -1.21
CA ARG A 167 6.95 3.24 0.10
C ARG A 167 7.03 4.74 0.39
N PRO A 168 5.98 5.35 0.95
CA PRO A 168 6.00 6.74 1.36
C PRO A 168 6.83 6.93 2.64
N PRO A 169 7.43 8.13 2.84
CA PRO A 169 7.92 8.59 4.12
C PRO A 169 6.74 9.07 5.00
N ARG A 170 6.94 10.05 5.86
CA ARG A 170 5.86 10.59 6.70
C ARG A 170 4.75 11.19 5.84
N LEU A 171 3.52 10.74 6.08
CA LEU A 171 2.33 11.17 5.36
C LEU A 171 1.77 12.49 5.91
N THR A 172 1.27 13.34 5.00
CA THR A 172 0.54 14.58 5.31
C THR A 172 -0.82 14.60 4.64
N ASP A 173 -1.70 15.51 5.07
CA ASP A 173 -3.02 15.71 4.48
C ASP A 173 -3.07 16.92 3.51
N LYS A 174 -1.91 17.33 2.99
CA LYS A 174 -1.84 18.37 1.95
C LYS A 174 -2.57 17.90 0.67
N PRO A 175 -3.08 18.84 -0.12
CA PRO A 175 -3.80 18.54 -1.36
C PRO A 175 -2.90 17.83 -2.38
N LEU A 176 -3.52 17.29 -3.42
CA LEU A 176 -2.86 16.76 -4.60
C LEU A 176 -2.10 17.87 -5.32
N THR A 177 -0.84 17.63 -5.62
CA THR A 177 -0.01 18.52 -6.43
C THR A 177 0.38 17.91 -7.77
N GLY A 178 0.38 16.57 -7.87
CA GLY A 178 0.92 15.85 -9.03
C GLY A 178 2.45 15.95 -9.17
N SER A 179 3.11 16.74 -8.34
CA SER A 179 4.57 16.96 -8.38
C SER A 179 5.22 16.26 -7.19
N TYR A 180 6.02 15.25 -7.47
CA TYR A 180 6.79 14.45 -6.50
C TYR A 180 7.91 13.70 -7.23
N ARG A 181 8.87 13.20 -6.45
CA ARG A 181 9.98 12.37 -6.95
C ARG A 181 9.73 10.91 -6.60
N THR A 182 10.22 10.02 -7.46
CA THR A 182 10.17 8.56 -7.23
C THR A 182 11.54 7.93 -7.43
N ALA A 183 11.77 6.77 -6.80
CA ALA A 183 12.96 5.95 -7.02
C ALA A 183 12.63 4.47 -6.86
N PHE A 184 13.14 3.63 -7.76
CA PHE A 184 12.98 2.18 -7.66
C PHE A 184 13.88 1.58 -6.58
N GLY A 185 13.30 0.77 -5.70
CA GLY A 185 14.01 -0.04 -4.70
C GLY A 185 14.65 0.72 -3.55
N GLN A 186 14.55 2.05 -3.50
CA GLN A 186 15.20 2.88 -2.50
C GLN A 186 14.36 4.09 -2.07
N ASN A 187 14.73 4.68 -0.95
CA ASN A 187 14.18 5.94 -0.47
C ASN A 187 14.71 7.14 -1.28
N LEU A 188 14.18 8.33 -1.03
CA LEU A 188 14.64 9.56 -1.68
C LEU A 188 15.42 10.45 -0.70
N ARG A 189 16.60 10.91 -1.10
CA ARG A 189 17.38 11.87 -0.32
C ARG A 189 16.54 13.12 -0.04
N ARG A 190 16.54 13.56 1.23
CA ARG A 190 15.74 14.69 1.72
C ARG A 190 14.23 14.51 1.55
N GLY A 191 13.76 13.30 1.21
CA GLY A 191 12.35 12.97 1.08
C GLY A 191 11.73 12.63 2.43
N LEU A 192 11.33 13.64 3.23
CA LEU A 192 10.81 13.45 4.58
C LEU A 192 9.29 13.34 4.63
N PHE A 193 8.60 13.91 3.66
CA PHE A 193 7.15 14.03 3.65
C PHE A 193 6.56 13.77 2.26
N ILE A 194 5.31 13.34 2.23
CA ILE A 194 4.48 13.26 1.03
C ILE A 194 3.00 13.37 1.43
N SER A 195 2.16 13.93 0.58
CA SER A 195 0.72 13.93 0.85
C SER A 195 0.09 12.57 0.50
N ARG A 196 -0.95 12.18 1.26
CA ARG A 196 -1.75 10.98 0.94
C ARG A 196 -2.35 11.07 -0.46
N ALA A 197 -2.69 12.28 -0.89
CA ALA A 197 -3.22 12.52 -2.23
C ALA A 197 -2.18 12.23 -3.33
N ASN A 198 -0.91 12.62 -3.15
CA ASN A 198 0.16 12.31 -4.09
C ASN A 198 0.50 10.81 -4.09
N VAL A 199 0.43 10.12 -2.94
CA VAL A 199 0.60 8.66 -2.89
C VAL A 199 -0.50 7.96 -3.69
N ALA A 200 -1.75 8.35 -3.50
CA ALA A 200 -2.88 7.80 -4.26
C ALA A 200 -2.73 8.06 -5.76
N HIS A 201 -2.29 9.26 -6.15
CA HIS A 201 -2.01 9.62 -7.54
C HIS A 201 -0.95 8.71 -8.17
N LEU A 202 0.17 8.46 -7.47
CA LEU A 202 1.19 7.53 -7.96
C LEU A 202 0.63 6.10 -8.05
N MET A 203 -0.14 5.64 -7.05
CA MET A 203 -0.72 4.30 -7.05
C MET A 203 -1.65 4.06 -8.24
N LEU A 204 -2.39 5.07 -8.69
CA LEU A 204 -3.20 5.01 -9.90
C LEU A 204 -2.32 5.08 -11.16
N GLY A 205 -1.36 5.99 -11.21
CA GLY A 205 -0.49 6.17 -12.37
C GLY A 205 0.35 4.94 -12.72
N VAL A 206 0.81 4.17 -11.72
CA VAL A 206 1.60 2.94 -11.97
C VAL A 206 0.78 1.78 -12.55
N LEU A 207 -0.53 1.88 -12.63
CA LEU A 207 -1.36 0.87 -13.28
C LEU A 207 -1.07 0.78 -14.79
N GLU A 208 -0.70 1.89 -15.41
CA GLU A 208 -0.39 2.00 -16.83
C GLU A 208 1.14 1.87 -17.13
N GLN A 209 1.95 1.53 -16.10
CA GLN A 209 3.40 1.45 -16.19
C GLN A 209 3.90 0.01 -15.92
N PRO A 210 4.02 -0.84 -16.95
CA PRO A 210 4.42 -2.25 -16.79
C PRO A 210 5.79 -2.43 -16.13
N GLU A 211 6.71 -1.48 -16.30
CA GLU A 211 8.04 -1.49 -15.68
C GLU A 211 8.01 -1.39 -14.14
N THR A 212 6.84 -1.03 -13.57
CA THR A 212 6.63 -0.98 -12.12
C THR A 212 6.23 -2.33 -11.51
N ILE A 213 5.93 -3.33 -12.34
CA ILE A 213 5.59 -4.68 -11.90
C ILE A 213 6.82 -5.30 -11.23
N HIS A 214 6.59 -5.96 -10.07
CA HIS A 214 7.61 -6.53 -9.20
C HIS A 214 8.61 -5.47 -8.65
N ARG A 215 8.15 -4.23 -8.49
CA ARG A 215 8.98 -3.13 -7.96
C ARG A 215 8.43 -2.56 -6.66
N ALA A 216 9.35 -2.20 -5.77
CA ALA A 216 9.08 -1.28 -4.67
C ALA A 216 9.54 0.12 -5.09
N ILE A 217 8.70 1.14 -4.87
CA ILE A 217 8.92 2.51 -5.32
C ILE A 217 8.87 3.43 -4.12
N GLY A 218 9.99 4.11 -3.84
CA GLY A 218 10.03 5.22 -2.92
C GLY A 218 9.37 6.45 -3.56
N ILE A 219 8.64 7.23 -2.77
CA ILE A 219 7.99 8.48 -3.19
C ILE A 219 8.23 9.56 -2.14
N ALA A 220 8.53 10.79 -2.57
CA ALA A 220 8.62 11.97 -1.69
C ALA A 220 8.48 13.27 -2.47
N ASN A 221 8.17 14.35 -1.77
CA ASN A 221 8.23 15.71 -2.33
C ASN A 221 9.66 16.14 -2.64
#